data_2aebcdd276cef8463fa3d96068833a80
#
_entry.id   2aebcdd276cef8463fa3d96068833a80
#
_cell.length_a   1.000
_cell.length_b   1.000
_cell.length_c   1.000
_cell.angle_alpha   90.00
_cell.angle_beta   90.00
_cell.angle_gamma   90.00
#
_symmetry.space_group_name_H-M   'P 1'
#
loop_
_entity.id
_entity.type
_entity.pdbx_description
1 polymer ?
#
loop_
_entity_poly.entity_id
_entity_poly.type
_entity_poly.pdbx_seq_one_letter_code
_entity_poly.pdbx_strand_id
1 'polypeptide(L)'
;MFSETDGSRKAIGDVDVLFHAGLYHLFHLVLPNHDFIAHAVSTDALNWRRVNNALFIGDPGNWDDLMLWTMHVSPDPHHNGRWRMFYTGLSRRDHGKYQRLGLATSDDLFHWKKSPVHWEDHRGPQDPEPVKEALRRSRSTQADSRHAMFDADSCFPLEPDPKHYEASLDEGRRWVSFRDPFFYHDGTDGFLLAAGRVKVGPIVRRGCVALMKETSPGHFESQPALHHPHLYDDIEVPNVINVDGDHYLIGSIREDAKIRYWYTGKLGDPWASYHDNVLLAQGNYAGRVSRDDKGWLLWNFFSMNLSDRTAENLITPPKRLVRTDSGLLRAVTFEGIDAHLRQTVDTRCIHSLIEDVGPQVEICQADEGDLELTCQSGFQAFVFDEKLDHFRFQAKLETQGVGKCGMVFRLDPVTRDGYYLSLDLLKGVAQLRAWGTGADGSGEHMMQFASLQAGFWFSEDHGSAEVQLIAFGSYIEFSINGRVVLSLADQRFDAGNLGVYLEAAKVRLSNVHLQRLASPRQTDDHLVSG
;
A
#
# COMPACT_ATOMS: atom_id res chain seq x y z
N MET A 1 2.58 5.28 -11.68
CA MET A 1 2.10 4.02 -11.08
C MET A 1 2.50 2.87 -11.98
N PHE A 2 2.80 1.74 -11.40
CA PHE A 2 3.27 0.58 -12.13
C PHE A 2 2.22 -0.54 -12.10
N SER A 3 2.02 -1.20 -13.25
CA SER A 3 1.15 -2.36 -13.42
C SER A 3 1.80 -3.39 -14.33
N GLU A 4 1.37 -4.64 -14.27
CA GLU A 4 1.76 -5.68 -15.24
C GLU A 4 0.93 -5.51 -16.51
N THR A 5 1.51 -4.87 -17.54
CA THR A 5 0.78 -4.44 -18.74
C THR A 5 1.14 -5.25 -20.00
N ASP A 6 1.28 -6.55 -19.92
CA ASP A 6 1.55 -7.38 -21.10
C ASP A 6 0.30 -7.76 -21.91
N GLY A 7 -0.82 -7.06 -21.67
CA GLY A 7 -2.11 -7.33 -22.31
C GLY A 7 -2.84 -8.57 -21.78
N SER A 8 -2.27 -9.28 -20.82
CA SER A 8 -2.94 -10.36 -20.10
C SER A 8 -3.70 -9.79 -18.88
N ARG A 9 -4.69 -10.52 -18.39
CA ARG A 9 -5.47 -10.17 -17.18
C ARG A 9 -4.63 -10.37 -15.91
N LYS A 10 -3.48 -9.72 -15.83
CA LYS A 10 -2.58 -9.81 -14.69
C LYS A 10 -2.73 -8.58 -13.82
N ALA A 11 -2.66 -8.78 -12.52
CA ALA A 11 -2.65 -7.72 -11.51
C ALA A 11 -1.43 -7.89 -10.61
N ILE A 12 -1.01 -6.80 -9.99
CA ILE A 12 0.05 -6.83 -8.98
C ILE A 12 -0.56 -7.26 -7.64
N GLY A 13 0.11 -8.18 -6.95
CA GLY A 13 -0.17 -8.52 -5.56
C GLY A 13 0.79 -7.83 -4.60
N ASP A 14 1.04 -8.48 -3.48
CA ASP A 14 1.93 -7.97 -2.43
C ASP A 14 3.29 -7.57 -2.96
N VAL A 15 3.82 -6.51 -2.40
CA VAL A 15 5.07 -5.88 -2.80
C VAL A 15 6.08 -5.89 -1.66
N ASP A 16 7.34 -5.87 -2.01
CA ASP A 16 8.45 -5.53 -1.13
C ASP A 16 9.46 -4.68 -1.88
N VAL A 17 9.99 -3.63 -1.26
CA VAL A 17 10.94 -2.73 -1.91
C VAL A 17 12.18 -2.59 -1.07
N LEU A 18 13.33 -2.71 -1.72
CA LEU A 18 14.64 -2.45 -1.13
C LEU A 18 15.32 -1.32 -1.90
N PHE A 19 15.91 -0.36 -1.19
CA PHE A 19 16.79 0.65 -1.79
C PHE A 19 18.25 0.27 -1.57
N HIS A 20 19.00 0.14 -2.66
CA HIS A 20 20.42 -0.18 -2.62
C HIS A 20 21.19 0.50 -3.75
N ALA A 21 22.33 1.11 -3.42
CA ALA A 21 23.23 1.76 -4.38
C ALA A 21 22.54 2.74 -5.36
N GLY A 22 21.58 3.52 -4.85
CA GLY A 22 20.83 4.51 -5.64
C GLY A 22 19.71 3.92 -6.50
N LEU A 23 19.40 2.63 -6.33
CA LEU A 23 18.37 1.93 -7.08
C LEU A 23 17.33 1.33 -6.14
N TYR A 24 16.07 1.55 -6.43
CA TYR A 24 14.96 0.84 -5.81
C TYR A 24 14.74 -0.49 -6.52
N HIS A 25 14.69 -1.58 -5.76
CA HIS A 25 14.38 -2.92 -6.22
C HIS A 25 12.98 -3.29 -5.71
N LEU A 26 12.03 -3.46 -6.62
CA LEU A 26 10.66 -3.85 -6.33
C LEU A 26 10.50 -5.34 -6.61
N PHE A 27 10.15 -6.09 -5.60
CA PHE A 27 9.72 -7.47 -5.70
C PHE A 27 8.21 -7.52 -5.51
N HIS A 28 7.48 -8.26 -6.37
CA HIS A 28 6.03 -8.29 -6.27
C HIS A 28 5.44 -9.60 -6.79
N LEU A 29 4.25 -9.90 -6.29
CA LEU A 29 3.45 -11.00 -6.81
C LEU A 29 2.78 -10.61 -8.13
N VAL A 30 2.48 -11.62 -8.95
CA VAL A 30 1.72 -11.47 -10.19
C VAL A 30 0.48 -12.35 -10.10
N LEU A 31 -0.68 -11.70 -10.03
CA LEU A 31 -1.98 -12.34 -9.92
C LEU A 31 -2.53 -12.72 -11.30
N PRO A 32 -3.33 -13.77 -11.44
CA PRO A 32 -3.83 -14.64 -10.39
C PRO A 32 -2.97 -15.88 -10.10
N ASN A 33 -1.92 -16.16 -10.88
CA ASN A 33 -1.26 -17.46 -10.87
C ASN A 33 -0.30 -17.66 -9.70
N HIS A 34 0.42 -16.60 -9.30
CA HIS A 34 1.44 -16.67 -8.25
C HIS A 34 2.61 -17.66 -8.56
N ASP A 35 2.94 -17.84 -9.84
CA ASP A 35 3.96 -18.81 -10.27
C ASP A 35 5.39 -18.36 -10.01
N PHE A 36 5.58 -17.07 -9.81
CA PHE A 36 6.89 -16.44 -9.58
C PHE A 36 6.77 -15.15 -8.78
N ILE A 37 7.90 -14.74 -8.19
CA ILE A 37 8.12 -13.40 -7.66
C ILE A 37 8.79 -12.59 -8.76
N ALA A 38 8.11 -11.53 -9.17
CA ALA A 38 8.56 -10.60 -10.18
C ALA A 38 9.56 -9.60 -9.60
N HIS A 39 10.41 -9.02 -10.47
CA HIS A 39 11.37 -8.00 -10.07
C HIS A 39 11.34 -6.83 -11.06
N ALA A 40 11.30 -5.61 -10.54
CA ALA A 40 11.45 -4.38 -11.30
C ALA A 40 12.39 -3.41 -10.57
N VAL A 41 12.99 -2.50 -11.30
CA VAL A 41 13.93 -1.51 -10.75
C VAL A 41 13.54 -0.10 -11.12
N SER A 42 13.90 0.86 -10.27
CA SER A 42 13.63 2.29 -10.46
C SER A 42 14.71 3.15 -9.82
N THR A 43 15.02 4.30 -10.42
CA THR A 43 15.89 5.31 -9.81
C THR A 43 15.12 6.40 -9.06
N ASP A 44 13.81 6.50 -9.28
CA ASP A 44 12.95 7.57 -8.74
C ASP A 44 11.74 7.08 -7.94
N ALA A 45 11.58 5.74 -7.79
CA ALA A 45 10.44 5.11 -7.12
C ALA A 45 9.07 5.32 -7.83
N LEU A 46 9.02 5.96 -8.97
CA LEU A 46 7.81 6.28 -9.72
C LEU A 46 7.78 5.59 -11.08
N ASN A 47 8.92 5.51 -11.75
CA ASN A 47 9.09 4.88 -13.06
C ASN A 47 9.86 3.57 -12.91
N TRP A 48 9.21 2.46 -13.25
CA TRP A 48 9.74 1.12 -13.02
C TRP A 48 10.03 0.38 -14.33
N ARG A 49 11.14 -0.34 -14.34
CA ARG A 49 11.54 -1.22 -15.44
C ARG A 49 11.58 -2.66 -14.95
N ARG A 50 10.79 -3.54 -15.59
CA ARG A 50 10.83 -4.98 -15.35
C ARG A 50 12.20 -5.54 -15.73
N VAL A 51 12.69 -6.45 -14.86
CA VAL A 51 13.88 -7.27 -15.09
C VAL A 51 13.49 -8.75 -14.96
N ASN A 52 14.45 -9.67 -14.93
CA ASN A 52 14.16 -11.09 -14.76
C ASN A 52 13.44 -11.37 -13.44
N ASN A 53 12.58 -12.40 -13.45
CA ASN A 53 11.92 -12.82 -12.22
C ASN A 53 12.93 -13.27 -11.17
N ALA A 54 12.66 -12.97 -9.91
CA ALA A 54 13.55 -13.30 -8.79
C ALA A 54 13.45 -14.79 -8.41
N LEU A 55 12.23 -15.27 -8.18
CA LEU A 55 11.99 -16.67 -7.81
C LEU A 55 10.83 -17.26 -8.61
N PHE A 56 10.85 -18.59 -8.75
CA PHE A 56 9.76 -19.39 -9.33
C PHE A 56 9.25 -20.40 -8.32
N ILE A 57 8.03 -20.91 -8.51
CA ILE A 57 7.54 -22.07 -7.75
C ILE A 57 8.53 -23.23 -7.86
N GLY A 58 8.49 -24.12 -6.89
CA GLY A 58 9.29 -25.34 -6.89
C GLY A 58 8.83 -26.35 -7.94
N ASP A 59 9.67 -27.36 -8.18
CA ASP A 59 9.27 -28.51 -9.00
C ASP A 59 8.13 -29.29 -8.36
N PRO A 60 7.36 -30.02 -9.15
CA PRO A 60 6.31 -30.88 -8.63
C PRO A 60 6.80 -31.78 -7.47
N GLY A 61 6.10 -31.74 -6.35
CA GLY A 61 6.46 -32.45 -5.13
C GLY A 61 7.33 -31.64 -4.15
N ASN A 62 7.71 -30.40 -4.48
CA ASN A 62 8.28 -29.49 -3.52
C ASN A 62 7.21 -28.87 -2.62
N TRP A 63 7.64 -28.34 -1.49
CA TRP A 63 6.75 -27.72 -0.51
C TRP A 63 6.13 -26.39 -0.99
N ASP A 64 6.69 -25.78 -2.03
CA ASP A 64 6.29 -24.50 -2.64
C ASP A 64 5.93 -24.65 -4.14
N ASP A 65 5.43 -25.83 -4.53
CA ASP A 65 5.16 -26.16 -5.94
C ASP A 65 3.79 -25.68 -6.44
N LEU A 66 2.94 -25.10 -5.58
CA LEU A 66 1.64 -24.58 -5.96
C LEU A 66 1.66 -23.09 -6.25
N MET A 67 2.12 -22.28 -5.27
CA MET A 67 2.12 -20.82 -5.34
C MET A 67 3.23 -20.25 -4.47
N LEU A 68 3.75 -19.09 -4.87
CA LEU A 68 4.53 -18.19 -4.03
C LEU A 68 3.67 -16.99 -3.64
N TRP A 69 3.72 -16.63 -2.36
CA TRP A 69 3.03 -15.46 -1.83
C TRP A 69 4.03 -14.46 -1.26
N THR A 70 3.56 -13.48 -0.53
CA THR A 70 4.29 -12.37 0.04
C THR A 70 5.73 -12.69 0.43
N MET A 71 6.63 -11.80 0.07
CA MET A 71 8.06 -11.89 0.32
C MET A 71 8.55 -10.70 1.15
N HIS A 72 9.78 -10.83 1.67
CA HIS A 72 10.56 -9.74 2.26
C HIS A 72 12.03 -9.90 1.95
N VAL A 73 12.66 -8.84 1.46
CA VAL A 73 14.09 -8.80 1.12
C VAL A 73 14.84 -7.93 2.12
N SER A 74 15.90 -8.47 2.68
CA SER A 74 16.75 -7.77 3.65
C SER A 74 18.23 -8.10 3.44
N PRO A 75 19.16 -7.24 3.90
CA PRO A 75 20.56 -7.62 4.02
C PRO A 75 20.72 -8.84 4.91
N ASP A 76 21.68 -9.69 4.59
CA ASP A 76 22.08 -10.80 5.47
C ASP A 76 22.99 -10.26 6.58
N PRO A 77 22.58 -10.29 7.87
CA PRO A 77 23.39 -9.76 8.96
C PRO A 77 24.67 -10.57 9.21
N HIS A 78 24.75 -11.80 8.69
CA HIS A 78 25.89 -12.70 8.89
C HIS A 78 26.89 -12.69 7.73
N HIS A 79 26.48 -12.15 6.55
CA HIS A 79 27.32 -12.15 5.34
C HIS A 79 27.23 -10.80 4.63
N ASN A 80 28.25 -9.99 4.75
CA ASN A 80 28.32 -8.70 4.07
C ASN A 80 28.21 -8.86 2.56
N GLY A 81 27.36 -8.03 1.92
CA GLY A 81 27.11 -8.06 0.48
C GLY A 81 26.16 -9.16 0.01
N ARG A 82 25.59 -9.93 0.93
CA ARG A 82 24.54 -10.93 0.64
C ARG A 82 23.18 -10.42 1.05
N TRP A 83 22.15 -10.86 0.33
CA TRP A 83 20.75 -10.53 0.54
C TRP A 83 19.98 -11.81 0.85
N ARG A 84 18.96 -11.70 1.70
CA ARG A 84 18.03 -12.76 2.04
C ARG A 84 16.63 -12.36 1.56
N MET A 85 15.91 -13.28 0.95
CA MET A 85 14.49 -13.18 0.65
C MET A 85 13.74 -14.27 1.40
N PHE A 86 12.95 -13.86 2.38
CA PHE A 86 11.98 -14.74 3.00
C PHE A 86 10.69 -14.66 2.17
N TYR A 87 10.02 -15.78 1.95
CA TYR A 87 8.81 -15.83 1.14
C TYR A 87 7.83 -16.88 1.65
N THR A 88 6.56 -16.73 1.33
CA THR A 88 5.52 -17.73 1.63
C THR A 88 5.38 -18.68 0.47
N GLY A 89 5.36 -19.97 0.75
CA GLY A 89 5.14 -21.03 -0.24
C GLY A 89 3.95 -21.93 0.13
N LEU A 90 3.27 -22.44 -0.90
CA LEU A 90 2.15 -23.35 -0.79
C LEU A 90 2.40 -24.60 -1.63
N SER A 91 1.95 -25.77 -1.14
CA SER A 91 2.13 -27.05 -1.81
C SER A 91 0.84 -27.57 -2.45
N ARG A 92 0.99 -28.18 -3.64
CA ARG A 92 -0.10 -28.93 -4.31
C ARG A 92 -0.59 -30.11 -3.48
N ARG A 93 0.30 -30.71 -2.70
CA ARG A 93 0.03 -31.90 -1.91
C ARG A 93 -1.05 -31.69 -0.86
N ASP A 94 -1.06 -30.53 -0.21
CA ASP A 94 -2.06 -30.16 0.78
C ASP A 94 -3.11 -29.16 0.23
N HIS A 95 -3.13 -28.96 -1.08
CA HIS A 95 -4.02 -28.03 -1.79
C HIS A 95 -3.90 -26.57 -1.30
N GLY A 96 -2.69 -26.17 -0.88
CA GLY A 96 -2.43 -24.83 -0.35
C GLY A 96 -3.03 -24.55 1.02
N LYS A 97 -3.43 -25.58 1.76
CA LYS A 97 -4.08 -25.41 3.07
C LYS A 97 -3.12 -25.07 4.19
N TYR A 98 -1.82 -25.32 4.00
CA TYR A 98 -0.78 -24.98 4.96
C TYR A 98 0.18 -23.99 4.33
N GLN A 99 0.26 -22.81 4.94
CA GLN A 99 1.20 -21.77 4.55
C GLN A 99 2.53 -21.99 5.29
N ARG A 100 3.65 -21.81 4.59
CA ARG A 100 5.00 -22.07 5.09
C ARG A 100 5.94 -20.98 4.63
N LEU A 101 7.01 -20.75 5.37
CA LEU A 101 8.00 -19.74 5.03
C LEU A 101 9.27 -20.41 4.50
N GLY A 102 9.82 -19.84 3.43
CA GLY A 102 11.08 -20.23 2.82
C GLY A 102 12.11 -19.13 2.84
N LEU A 103 13.34 -19.49 2.51
CA LEU A 103 14.47 -18.59 2.38
C LEU A 103 15.14 -18.78 1.03
N ALA A 104 15.51 -17.67 0.40
CA ALA A 104 16.42 -17.62 -0.73
C ALA A 104 17.49 -16.56 -0.47
N THR A 105 18.66 -16.72 -1.11
CA THR A 105 19.79 -15.80 -0.98
C THR A 105 20.24 -15.29 -2.35
N SER A 106 20.83 -14.09 -2.35
CA SER A 106 21.42 -13.47 -3.54
C SER A 106 22.66 -12.67 -3.15
N ASP A 107 23.63 -12.59 -4.04
CA ASP A 107 24.82 -11.74 -3.87
C ASP A 107 24.71 -10.45 -4.72
N ASP A 108 23.65 -10.28 -5.52
CA ASP A 108 23.51 -9.15 -6.47
C ASP A 108 22.08 -8.58 -6.58
N LEU A 109 21.09 -9.12 -5.82
CA LEU A 109 19.65 -8.82 -5.88
C LEU A 109 18.94 -9.28 -7.17
N PHE A 110 19.66 -9.74 -8.18
CA PHE A 110 19.09 -10.17 -9.46
C PHE A 110 19.00 -11.69 -9.60
N HIS A 111 19.97 -12.41 -9.05
CA HIS A 111 20.06 -13.86 -9.12
C HIS A 111 19.84 -14.47 -7.73
N TRP A 112 18.75 -15.20 -7.60
CA TRP A 112 18.32 -15.76 -6.33
C TRP A 112 18.43 -17.27 -6.31
N LYS A 113 18.89 -17.81 -5.21
CA LYS A 113 19.01 -19.24 -4.97
C LYS A 113 18.22 -19.61 -3.72
N LYS A 114 17.25 -20.52 -3.85
CA LYS A 114 16.52 -21.08 -2.71
C LYS A 114 17.46 -21.83 -1.79
N SER A 115 17.29 -21.64 -0.50
CA SER A 115 18.05 -22.36 0.51
C SER A 115 17.73 -23.85 0.50
N PRO A 116 18.66 -24.74 0.91
CA PRO A 116 18.36 -26.13 1.16
C PRO A 116 17.17 -26.27 2.12
N VAL A 117 16.36 -27.30 1.96
CA VAL A 117 15.16 -27.53 2.76
C VAL A 117 15.17 -28.93 3.36
N HIS A 118 14.59 -29.07 4.56
CA HIS A 118 14.18 -30.35 5.09
C HIS A 118 12.65 -30.41 5.11
N TRP A 119 12.05 -31.17 4.20
CA TRP A 119 10.60 -31.29 4.14
C TRP A 119 10.16 -32.66 3.68
N GLU A 120 9.46 -33.35 4.57
CA GLU A 120 8.71 -34.57 4.30
C GLU A 120 7.28 -34.35 4.76
N ASP A 121 6.36 -34.30 3.81
CA ASP A 121 4.94 -34.15 4.15
C ASP A 121 4.35 -35.48 4.59
N HIS A 122 3.97 -35.54 5.86
CA HIS A 122 3.33 -36.71 6.46
C HIS A 122 1.80 -36.60 6.50
N ARG A 123 1.22 -35.52 5.98
CA ARG A 123 -0.21 -35.18 6.11
C ARG A 123 -1.11 -35.75 5.03
N GLY A 124 -0.58 -36.49 4.10
CA GLY A 124 -1.35 -37.07 2.98
C GLY A 124 -0.88 -38.46 2.59
N PRO A 125 -1.42 -39.03 1.52
CA PRO A 125 -0.89 -40.27 0.96
C PRO A 125 0.61 -40.09 0.67
N GLN A 126 1.42 -40.93 1.28
CA GLN A 126 2.87 -40.88 1.08
C GLN A 126 3.22 -41.47 -0.29
N ASP A 127 4.15 -40.82 -1.00
CA ASP A 127 4.73 -41.40 -2.21
C ASP A 127 5.49 -42.67 -1.87
N PRO A 128 5.41 -43.70 -2.72
CA PRO A 128 6.27 -44.87 -2.59
C PRO A 128 7.75 -44.49 -2.56
N GLU A 129 8.57 -45.21 -1.76
CA GLU A 129 10.00 -44.89 -1.64
C GLU A 129 10.76 -44.73 -2.96
N PRO A 130 10.48 -45.53 -4.03
CA PRO A 130 11.13 -45.28 -5.33
C PRO A 130 10.80 -43.91 -5.94
N VAL A 131 9.58 -43.38 -5.69
CA VAL A 131 9.14 -42.07 -6.17
C VAL A 131 9.82 -40.98 -5.33
N LYS A 132 9.85 -41.12 -4.01
CA LYS A 132 10.58 -40.21 -3.12
C LYS A 132 12.05 -40.12 -3.48
N GLU A 133 12.70 -41.24 -3.75
CA GLU A 133 14.09 -41.29 -4.15
C GLU A 133 14.33 -40.65 -5.53
N ALA A 134 13.43 -40.86 -6.50
CA ALA A 134 13.50 -40.21 -7.80
C ALA A 134 13.37 -38.67 -7.66
N LEU A 135 12.46 -38.19 -6.81
CA LEU A 135 12.30 -36.77 -6.51
C LEU A 135 13.53 -36.19 -5.83
N ARG A 136 14.14 -36.89 -4.85
CA ARG A 136 15.40 -36.46 -4.21
C ARG A 136 16.52 -36.33 -5.23
N ARG A 137 16.70 -37.32 -6.14
CA ARG A 137 17.74 -37.27 -7.19
C ARG A 137 17.48 -36.13 -8.18
N SER A 138 16.27 -35.89 -8.59
CA SER A 138 15.88 -34.78 -9.47
C SER A 138 16.24 -33.44 -8.86
N ARG A 139 16.00 -33.25 -7.56
CA ARG A 139 16.33 -32.00 -6.83
C ARG A 139 17.84 -31.77 -6.69
N SER A 140 18.64 -32.84 -6.54
CA SER A 140 20.09 -32.74 -6.30
C SER A 140 20.92 -32.35 -7.52
N THR A 141 20.36 -32.44 -8.72
CA THR A 141 21.12 -32.29 -9.98
C THR A 141 21.01 -30.92 -10.64
N GLN A 142 20.15 -30.02 -10.13
CA GLN A 142 19.95 -28.71 -10.74
C GLN A 142 20.22 -27.58 -9.75
N ALA A 143 21.25 -26.79 -10.04
CA ALA A 143 21.61 -25.57 -9.28
C ALA A 143 20.79 -24.34 -9.73
N ASP A 144 19.52 -24.53 -10.07
CA ASP A 144 18.62 -23.46 -10.51
C ASP A 144 17.84 -22.90 -9.30
N SER A 145 17.49 -21.63 -9.34
CA SER A 145 16.67 -20.94 -8.31
C SER A 145 15.32 -21.60 -8.05
N ARG A 146 14.83 -22.43 -8.97
CA ARG A 146 13.59 -23.18 -8.83
C ARG A 146 13.67 -24.38 -7.89
N HIS A 147 14.88 -24.87 -7.62
CA HIS A 147 15.11 -26.11 -6.88
C HIS A 147 15.83 -25.82 -5.57
N ALA A 148 15.14 -25.98 -4.46
CA ALA A 148 15.80 -26.07 -3.16
C ALA A 148 16.44 -27.45 -3.02
N MET A 149 17.72 -27.52 -2.66
CA MET A 149 18.38 -28.77 -2.32
C MET A 149 17.78 -29.33 -1.03
N PHE A 150 17.65 -30.65 -0.94
CA PHE A 150 17.28 -31.29 0.34
C PHE A 150 18.45 -31.19 1.33
N ASP A 151 18.15 -30.76 2.54
CA ASP A 151 19.09 -30.70 3.67
C ASP A 151 18.35 -31.10 4.94
N ALA A 152 18.77 -32.20 5.54
CA ALA A 152 18.16 -32.73 6.77
C ALA A 152 18.38 -31.83 7.98
N ASP A 153 19.40 -31.01 7.96
CA ASP A 153 19.73 -30.09 9.06
C ASP A 153 19.08 -28.70 8.88
N SER A 154 18.43 -28.44 7.74
CA SER A 154 17.73 -27.18 7.48
C SER A 154 16.44 -27.07 8.29
N CYS A 155 16.18 -25.90 8.87
CA CYS A 155 14.89 -25.62 9.51
C CYS A 155 13.78 -25.22 8.50
N PHE A 156 14.10 -25.02 7.22
CA PHE A 156 13.14 -24.64 6.19
C PHE A 156 12.49 -25.85 5.50
N PRO A 157 11.19 -25.71 5.11
CA PRO A 157 10.34 -24.56 5.34
C PRO A 157 9.93 -24.43 6.81
N LEU A 158 9.80 -23.19 7.29
CA LEU A 158 9.26 -22.93 8.61
C LEU A 158 7.75 -23.13 8.62
N GLU A 159 7.26 -23.84 9.61
CA GLU A 159 5.85 -24.07 9.89
C GLU A 159 5.48 -23.45 11.25
N PRO A 160 4.17 -23.15 11.50
CA PRO A 160 3.75 -22.67 12.80
C PRO A 160 3.99 -23.72 13.89
N ASP A 161 4.65 -23.33 14.97
CA ASP A 161 4.87 -24.19 16.13
C ASP A 161 3.54 -24.38 16.90
N PRO A 162 3.04 -25.63 17.04
CA PRO A 162 1.80 -25.91 17.75
C PRO A 162 1.83 -25.52 19.23
N LYS A 163 2.99 -25.21 19.79
CA LYS A 163 3.10 -24.68 21.15
C LYS A 163 2.51 -23.26 21.25
N HIS A 164 2.62 -22.46 20.20
CA HIS A 164 2.26 -21.05 20.21
C HIS A 164 1.11 -20.70 19.25
N TYR A 165 0.98 -21.43 18.13
CA TYR A 165 0.11 -21.04 17.01
C TYR A 165 -0.82 -22.17 16.56
N GLU A 166 -1.87 -21.80 15.85
CA GLU A 166 -2.68 -22.77 15.09
C GLU A 166 -1.78 -23.46 14.06
N ALA A 167 -1.68 -24.78 14.12
CA ALA A 167 -0.83 -25.60 13.25
C ALA A 167 -1.62 -26.75 12.57
N SER A 168 -2.90 -26.92 12.91
CA SER A 168 -3.78 -27.97 12.38
C SER A 168 -5.08 -27.37 11.85
N LEU A 169 -5.67 -28.03 10.82
CA LEU A 169 -6.97 -27.65 10.27
C LEU A 169 -8.14 -27.86 11.26
N ASP A 170 -7.93 -28.65 12.32
CA ASP A 170 -8.93 -28.92 13.34
C ASP A 170 -9.04 -27.79 14.38
N GLU A 171 -8.11 -26.85 14.38
CA GLU A 171 -8.02 -25.80 15.42
C GLU A 171 -8.80 -24.52 15.07
N GLY A 172 -9.25 -24.34 13.84
CA GLY A 172 -9.93 -23.10 13.50
C GLY A 172 -10.50 -23.05 12.10
N ARG A 173 -9.71 -22.65 11.13
CA ARG A 173 -10.11 -22.46 9.74
C ARG A 173 -9.82 -23.70 8.88
N ARG A 174 -10.29 -23.64 7.63
CA ARG A 174 -9.98 -24.65 6.60
C ARG A 174 -8.56 -24.54 6.05
N TRP A 175 -7.76 -23.64 6.58
CA TRP A 175 -6.33 -23.45 6.25
C TRP A 175 -5.56 -22.97 7.49
N VAL A 176 -4.29 -23.28 7.54
CA VAL A 176 -3.36 -22.82 8.58
C VAL A 176 -2.65 -21.57 8.08
N SER A 177 -2.85 -20.44 8.76
CA SER A 177 -2.23 -19.15 8.45
C SER A 177 -0.83 -19.08 9.03
N PHE A 178 0.19 -18.98 8.15
CA PHE A 178 1.57 -18.69 8.54
C PHE A 178 2.30 -18.12 7.33
N ARG A 179 2.19 -16.79 7.12
CA ARG A 179 2.59 -16.12 5.89
C ARG A 179 3.11 -14.71 6.11
N ASP A 180 3.47 -14.01 5.04
CA ASP A 180 3.85 -12.61 5.00
C ASP A 180 5.08 -12.32 5.83
N PRO A 181 6.22 -13.01 5.57
CA PRO A 181 7.41 -12.85 6.38
C PRO A 181 7.95 -11.42 6.35
N PHE A 182 8.53 -10.99 7.48
CA PHE A 182 9.30 -9.76 7.60
C PHE A 182 10.47 -9.99 8.56
N PHE A 183 11.69 -9.80 8.08
CA PHE A 183 12.87 -9.93 8.91
C PHE A 183 13.25 -8.58 9.52
N TYR A 184 13.39 -8.55 10.82
CA TYR A 184 13.80 -7.39 11.60
C TYR A 184 15.08 -7.73 12.39
N HIS A 185 16.08 -6.86 12.31
CA HIS A 185 17.30 -6.96 13.10
C HIS A 185 17.42 -5.75 14.01
N ASP A 186 17.51 -5.97 15.33
CA ASP A 186 17.50 -4.88 16.32
C ASP A 186 18.90 -4.29 16.59
N GLY A 187 19.91 -4.75 15.87
CA GLY A 187 21.32 -4.42 16.05
C GLY A 187 22.09 -5.54 16.75
N THR A 188 21.41 -6.47 17.42
CA THR A 188 21.99 -7.61 18.13
C THR A 188 21.39 -8.93 17.68
N ASP A 189 20.09 -9.02 17.71
CA ASP A 189 19.31 -10.22 17.40
C ASP A 189 18.50 -10.07 16.11
N GLY A 190 18.35 -11.17 15.36
CA GLY A 190 17.48 -11.28 14.22
C GLY A 190 16.12 -11.87 14.60
N PHE A 191 15.04 -11.31 14.06
CA PHE A 191 13.67 -11.75 14.28
C PHE A 191 12.95 -11.89 12.94
N LEU A 192 12.23 -12.97 12.75
CA LEU A 192 11.33 -13.16 11.62
C LEU A 192 9.89 -13.08 12.12
N LEU A 193 9.14 -12.16 11.56
CA LEU A 193 7.73 -11.97 11.83
C LEU A 193 6.90 -12.65 10.74
N ALA A 194 5.69 -13.06 11.08
CA ALA A 194 4.71 -13.57 10.12
C ALA A 194 3.27 -13.28 10.57
N ALA A 195 2.35 -13.22 9.63
CA ALA A 195 0.93 -13.28 9.93
C ALA A 195 0.61 -14.71 10.39
N GLY A 196 0.11 -14.86 11.62
CA GLY A 196 -0.23 -16.12 12.23
C GLY A 196 -1.50 -16.04 13.06
N ARG A 197 -1.84 -17.14 13.73
CA ARG A 197 -3.03 -17.21 14.58
C ARG A 197 -2.74 -17.96 15.86
N VAL A 198 -3.14 -17.40 16.99
CA VAL A 198 -3.07 -18.10 18.28
C VAL A 198 -4.22 -19.09 18.42
N LYS A 199 -4.10 -20.04 19.36
CA LYS A 199 -5.12 -21.07 19.61
C LYS A 199 -6.29 -20.62 20.47
N VAL A 200 -6.13 -19.50 21.19
CA VAL A 200 -7.10 -19.06 22.21
C VAL A 200 -8.01 -17.96 21.69
N GLY A 201 -9.24 -17.96 22.17
CA GLY A 201 -10.25 -16.97 21.83
C GLY A 201 -11.16 -17.37 20.65
N PRO A 202 -12.13 -16.53 20.29
CA PRO A 202 -13.01 -16.75 19.16
C PRO A 202 -12.21 -16.86 17.85
N ILE A 203 -12.58 -17.78 16.97
CA ILE A 203 -11.85 -18.06 15.72
C ILE A 203 -11.57 -16.78 14.91
N VAL A 204 -12.55 -15.88 14.80
CA VAL A 204 -12.43 -14.64 14.04
C VAL A 204 -11.58 -13.54 14.72
N ARG A 205 -10.98 -13.82 15.88
CA ARG A 205 -10.17 -12.87 16.65
C ARG A 205 -8.81 -13.43 17.09
N ARG A 206 -8.34 -14.44 16.39
CA ARG A 206 -7.07 -15.13 16.70
C ARG A 206 -5.88 -14.61 15.93
N GLY A 207 -6.08 -13.64 15.03
CA GLY A 207 -5.01 -13.03 14.25
C GLY A 207 -3.96 -12.40 15.13
N CYS A 208 -2.71 -12.75 14.88
CA CYS A 208 -1.54 -12.24 15.62
C CYS A 208 -0.36 -12.03 14.67
N VAL A 209 0.64 -11.34 15.16
CA VAL A 209 1.97 -11.32 14.56
C VAL A 209 2.81 -12.40 15.23
N ALA A 210 3.06 -13.48 14.51
CA ALA A 210 3.94 -14.55 14.94
C ALA A 210 5.39 -14.08 14.95
N LEU A 211 6.19 -14.63 15.89
CA LEU A 211 7.58 -14.27 16.11
C LEU A 211 8.47 -15.50 16.11
N MET A 212 9.58 -15.42 15.42
CA MET A 212 10.66 -16.40 15.48
C MET A 212 11.98 -15.66 15.69
N LYS A 213 12.82 -16.16 16.60
CA LYS A 213 14.15 -15.62 16.86
C LYS A 213 15.19 -16.40 16.08
N GLU A 214 16.09 -15.72 15.39
CA GLU A 214 17.24 -16.34 14.76
C GLU A 214 18.26 -16.71 15.83
N THR A 215 18.53 -18.01 16.01
CA THR A 215 19.46 -18.55 17.03
C THR A 215 20.86 -18.81 16.47
N SER A 216 20.94 -19.06 15.18
CA SER A 216 22.18 -19.11 14.38
C SER A 216 21.83 -18.78 12.92
N PRO A 217 22.81 -18.48 12.04
CA PRO A 217 22.54 -18.10 10.67
C PRO A 217 21.59 -19.06 9.96
N GLY A 218 20.39 -18.54 9.59
CA GLY A 218 19.35 -19.32 8.91
C GLY A 218 18.56 -20.29 9.79
N HIS A 219 18.78 -20.34 11.10
CA HIS A 219 18.03 -21.18 12.03
C HIS A 219 17.15 -20.32 12.94
N PHE A 220 15.85 -20.64 12.95
CA PHE A 220 14.83 -19.87 13.65
C PHE A 220 14.07 -20.71 14.66
N GLU A 221 13.91 -20.19 15.87
CA GLU A 221 13.10 -20.78 16.93
C GLU A 221 11.82 -19.97 17.15
N SER A 222 10.69 -20.66 17.18
CA SER A 222 9.38 -20.05 17.42
C SER A 222 9.30 -19.48 18.83
N GLN A 223 8.71 -18.28 18.93
CA GLN A 223 8.47 -17.56 20.17
C GLN A 223 6.96 -17.33 20.35
N PRO A 224 6.48 -16.95 21.54
CA PRO A 224 5.13 -16.39 21.70
C PRO A 224 4.88 -15.24 20.73
N ALA A 225 3.60 -15.01 20.38
CA ALA A 225 3.22 -13.95 19.45
C ALA A 225 3.76 -12.57 19.90
N LEU A 226 4.36 -11.84 18.97
CA LEU A 226 4.84 -10.47 19.19
C LEU A 226 3.68 -9.53 19.55
N HIS A 227 2.54 -9.71 18.89
CA HIS A 227 1.34 -8.91 19.12
C HIS A 227 0.08 -9.73 18.82
N HIS A 228 -0.84 -9.75 19.76
CA HIS A 228 -2.17 -10.34 19.60
C HIS A 228 -3.21 -9.44 20.28
N PRO A 229 -3.88 -8.55 19.51
CA PRO A 229 -4.81 -7.58 20.09
C PRO A 229 -6.18 -8.15 20.47
N HIS A 230 -6.46 -9.44 20.22
CA HIS A 230 -7.75 -10.10 20.40
C HIS A 230 -8.91 -9.45 19.61
N LEU A 231 -8.60 -8.82 18.50
CA LEU A 231 -9.56 -7.98 17.76
C LEU A 231 -9.76 -8.43 16.31
N TYR A 232 -8.73 -8.90 15.64
CA TYR A 232 -8.71 -9.17 14.22
C TYR A 232 -8.62 -10.65 13.91
N ASP A 233 -9.13 -11.01 12.75
CA ASP A 233 -9.02 -12.34 12.21
C ASP A 233 -7.61 -12.66 11.70
N ASP A 234 -6.98 -11.72 11.00
CA ASP A 234 -5.58 -11.72 10.62
C ASP A 234 -4.99 -10.30 10.73
N ILE A 235 -3.68 -10.20 11.01
CA ILE A 235 -2.85 -9.02 10.82
C ILE A 235 -1.87 -9.37 9.72
N GLU A 236 -2.19 -8.95 8.50
CA GLU A 236 -1.44 -9.32 7.30
C GLU A 236 -0.26 -8.38 7.05
N VAL A 237 0.77 -8.89 6.41
CA VAL A 237 1.97 -8.15 6.00
C VAL A 237 2.56 -7.34 7.18
N PRO A 238 2.89 -8.00 8.32
CA PRO A 238 3.44 -7.29 9.47
C PRO A 238 4.84 -6.74 9.17
N ASN A 239 5.11 -5.53 9.67
CA ASN A 239 6.42 -4.87 9.59
C ASN A 239 6.75 -4.24 10.93
N VAL A 240 8.02 -4.22 11.32
CA VAL A 240 8.50 -3.46 12.48
C VAL A 240 9.58 -2.49 12.02
N ILE A 241 9.44 -1.23 12.41
CA ILE A 241 10.46 -0.19 12.22
C ILE A 241 10.81 0.47 13.54
N ASN A 242 12.02 0.97 13.64
CA ASN A 242 12.42 1.87 14.71
C ASN A 242 12.57 3.28 14.15
N VAL A 243 11.88 4.24 14.76
CA VAL A 243 11.97 5.65 14.42
C VAL A 243 12.25 6.42 15.70
N ASP A 244 13.42 7.03 15.78
CA ASP A 244 13.87 7.85 16.91
C ASP A 244 13.75 7.15 18.28
N GLY A 245 14.00 5.84 18.33
CA GLY A 245 13.96 5.03 19.53
C GLY A 245 12.64 4.33 19.82
N ASP A 246 11.54 4.76 19.23
CA ASP A 246 10.23 4.09 19.34
C ASP A 246 10.07 3.03 18.23
N HIS A 247 9.47 1.90 18.58
CA HIS A 247 9.14 0.84 17.64
C HIS A 247 7.70 0.98 17.17
N TYR A 248 7.49 0.82 15.86
CA TYR A 248 6.18 0.82 15.23
C TYR A 248 5.96 -0.51 14.52
N LEU A 249 4.91 -1.21 14.89
CA LEU A 249 4.39 -2.37 14.19
C LEU A 249 3.33 -1.89 13.20
N ILE A 250 3.50 -2.19 11.94
CA ILE A 250 2.58 -1.82 10.86
C ILE A 250 1.98 -3.11 10.30
N GLY A 251 0.68 -3.13 10.05
CA GLY A 251 0.00 -4.28 9.48
C GLY A 251 -1.25 -3.87 8.69
N SER A 252 -1.65 -4.74 7.78
CA SER A 252 -2.87 -4.59 6.98
C SER A 252 -3.98 -5.41 7.62
N ILE A 253 -5.13 -4.77 7.81
CA ILE A 253 -6.31 -5.39 8.41
C ILE A 253 -7.29 -5.74 7.32
N ARG A 254 -7.61 -7.03 7.20
CA ARG A 254 -8.47 -7.55 6.13
C ARG A 254 -9.91 -7.07 6.26
N GLU A 255 -10.43 -6.97 7.48
CA GLU A 255 -11.84 -6.67 7.74
C GLU A 255 -12.26 -5.28 7.25
N ASP A 256 -11.36 -4.31 7.28
CA ASP A 256 -11.66 -2.94 6.83
C ASP A 256 -10.71 -2.44 5.72
N ALA A 257 -9.84 -3.32 5.21
CA ALA A 257 -8.88 -3.06 4.13
C ALA A 257 -8.06 -1.78 4.36
N LYS A 258 -7.55 -1.60 5.58
CA LYS A 258 -6.74 -0.44 5.99
C LYS A 258 -5.37 -0.87 6.47
N ILE A 259 -4.39 0.03 6.34
CA ILE A 259 -3.07 -0.11 6.94
C ILE A 259 -3.08 0.62 8.28
N ARG A 260 -2.74 -0.12 9.34
CA ARG A 260 -2.74 0.37 10.72
C ARG A 260 -1.39 0.20 11.36
N TYR A 261 -1.16 0.88 12.50
CA TYR A 261 0.04 0.72 13.29
C TYR A 261 -0.22 0.66 14.79
N TRP A 262 0.71 0.05 15.50
CA TRP A 262 0.84 0.02 16.95
C TRP A 262 2.24 0.48 17.31
N TYR A 263 2.46 0.88 18.54
CA TYR A 263 3.76 1.38 18.98
C TYR A 263 4.16 0.80 20.33
N THR A 264 5.48 0.75 20.59
CA THR A 264 6.07 0.43 21.87
C THR A 264 7.43 1.13 21.99
N GLY A 265 7.82 1.51 23.22
CA GLY A 265 9.15 2.07 23.45
C GLY A 265 10.27 1.04 23.38
N LYS A 266 9.95 -0.25 23.58
CA LYS A 266 10.94 -1.34 23.55
C LYS A 266 10.33 -2.59 22.92
N LEU A 267 11.09 -3.21 22.03
CA LEU A 267 10.69 -4.50 21.45
C LEU A 267 10.55 -5.56 22.56
N GLY A 268 9.43 -6.27 22.59
CA GLY A 268 9.07 -7.23 23.63
C GLY A 268 8.14 -6.69 24.72
N ASP A 269 7.98 -5.38 24.85
CA ASP A 269 6.94 -4.78 25.68
C ASP A 269 5.57 -4.83 24.96
N PRO A 270 4.45 -4.70 25.70
CA PRO A 270 3.13 -4.67 25.09
C PRO A 270 2.99 -3.53 24.06
N TRP A 271 2.36 -3.86 22.93
CA TRP A 271 2.05 -2.89 21.87
C TRP A 271 0.81 -2.11 22.20
N ALA A 272 0.90 -0.80 22.16
CA ALA A 272 -0.21 0.12 22.34
C ALA A 272 -0.71 0.66 20.99
N SER A 273 -1.94 1.13 20.94
CA SER A 273 -2.46 1.83 19.76
C SER A 273 -3.00 3.20 20.14
N TYR A 274 -2.76 4.17 19.28
CA TYR A 274 -3.48 5.43 19.33
C TYR A 274 -4.89 5.26 18.76
N HIS A 275 -5.86 6.08 19.20
CA HIS A 275 -7.20 6.09 18.61
C HIS A 275 -7.16 6.45 17.10
N ASP A 276 -6.13 7.13 16.66
CA ASP A 276 -5.86 7.52 15.27
C ASP A 276 -4.67 6.73 14.71
N ASN A 277 -4.80 5.41 14.69
CA ASN A 277 -3.76 4.49 14.26
C ASN A 277 -3.86 4.04 12.79
N VAL A 278 -4.69 4.69 11.99
CA VAL A 278 -4.81 4.43 10.55
C VAL A 278 -3.73 5.22 9.82
N LEU A 279 -2.81 4.52 9.14
CA LEU A 279 -1.81 5.16 8.28
C LEU A 279 -2.38 5.52 6.91
N LEU A 280 -3.10 4.58 6.27
CA LEU A 280 -3.74 4.79 5.00
C LEU A 280 -5.18 4.28 5.03
N ALA A 281 -6.08 5.03 4.38
CA ALA A 281 -7.50 4.74 4.30
C ALA A 281 -7.81 3.46 3.52
N GLN A 282 -9.05 3.02 3.60
CA GLN A 282 -9.57 1.85 2.91
C GLN A 282 -9.21 1.83 1.41
N GLY A 283 -8.85 0.65 0.91
CA GLY A 283 -8.38 0.45 -0.47
C GLY A 283 -6.87 0.42 -0.61
N ASN A 284 -6.13 0.90 0.41
CA ASN A 284 -4.69 0.73 0.51
C ASN A 284 -4.39 -0.56 1.28
N TYR A 285 -3.63 -1.47 0.67
CA TYR A 285 -3.41 -2.80 1.24
C TYR A 285 -1.97 -3.28 1.11
N ALA A 286 -1.63 -4.30 1.92
CA ALA A 286 -0.33 -4.97 1.96
C ALA A 286 0.84 -3.98 2.14
N GLY A 287 0.71 -3.14 3.18
CA GLY A 287 1.73 -2.13 3.48
C GLY A 287 3.08 -2.74 3.80
N ARG A 288 4.13 -2.39 3.03
CA ARG A 288 5.54 -2.74 3.28
C ARG A 288 6.36 -1.50 3.49
N VAL A 289 7.37 -1.64 4.33
CA VAL A 289 8.29 -0.54 4.63
C VAL A 289 9.68 -0.80 4.05
N SER A 290 10.31 0.26 3.59
CA SER A 290 11.73 0.27 3.25
C SER A 290 12.36 1.58 3.68
N ARG A 291 13.68 1.66 3.63
CA ARG A 291 14.41 2.87 3.96
C ARG A 291 15.30 3.27 2.79
N ASP A 292 15.22 4.54 2.41
CA ASP A 292 16.16 5.18 1.49
C ASP A 292 17.07 6.18 2.25
N ASP A 293 17.84 6.97 1.51
CA ASP A 293 18.76 7.96 2.08
C ASP A 293 18.03 9.07 2.86
N LYS A 294 16.73 9.29 2.63
CA LYS A 294 15.91 10.32 3.25
C LYS A 294 15.05 9.80 4.41
N GLY A 295 14.95 8.50 4.60
CA GLY A 295 14.19 7.90 5.72
C GLY A 295 13.26 6.77 5.31
N TRP A 296 12.24 6.51 6.12
CA TRP A 296 11.31 5.41 5.92
C TRP A 296 10.27 5.71 4.85
N LEU A 297 9.99 4.72 4.01
CA LEU A 297 8.94 4.70 2.99
C LEU A 297 7.92 3.62 3.30
N LEU A 298 6.65 3.88 3.04
CA LEU A 298 5.56 2.93 3.05
C LEU A 298 5.11 2.67 1.61
N TRP A 299 5.15 1.43 1.20
CA TRP A 299 4.71 0.91 -0.10
C TRP A 299 3.43 0.13 0.08
N ASN A 300 2.55 0.20 -0.89
CA ASN A 300 1.32 -0.57 -0.90
C ASN A 300 0.81 -0.72 -2.33
N PHE A 301 -0.14 -1.59 -2.55
CA PHE A 301 -0.96 -1.57 -3.75
C PHE A 301 -2.39 -1.13 -3.44
N PHE A 302 -3.09 -0.65 -4.45
CA PHE A 302 -4.51 -0.40 -4.33
C PHE A 302 -5.27 -1.70 -4.56
N SER A 303 -6.02 -2.13 -3.55
CA SER A 303 -7.00 -3.20 -3.68
C SER A 303 -8.30 -2.58 -4.19
N MET A 304 -8.50 -2.64 -5.51
CA MET A 304 -9.69 -2.07 -6.15
C MET A 304 -10.89 -2.98 -5.96
N ASN A 305 -12.05 -2.40 -5.70
CA ASN A 305 -13.31 -3.14 -5.59
C ASN A 305 -13.64 -3.79 -6.94
N LEU A 306 -13.76 -5.10 -6.96
CA LEU A 306 -13.96 -5.95 -8.14
C LEU A 306 -15.27 -5.70 -8.92
N SER A 307 -16.11 -4.77 -8.49
CA SER A 307 -17.33 -4.40 -9.22
C SER A 307 -17.04 -3.58 -10.49
N ASP A 308 -15.87 -2.95 -10.57
CA ASP A 308 -15.45 -2.22 -11.75
C ASP A 308 -14.34 -2.99 -12.47
N ARG A 309 -14.67 -3.62 -13.59
CA ARG A 309 -13.80 -4.54 -14.34
C ARG A 309 -12.57 -3.87 -14.98
N THR A 310 -12.39 -2.58 -14.79
CA THR A 310 -11.30 -1.79 -15.39
C THR A 310 -10.15 -1.51 -14.43
N ALA A 311 -10.29 -1.84 -13.15
CA ALA A 311 -9.31 -1.51 -12.13
C ALA A 311 -8.42 -2.71 -11.82
N GLU A 312 -7.21 -2.67 -12.32
CA GLU A 312 -6.12 -3.57 -11.93
C GLU A 312 -5.48 -3.07 -10.63
N ASN A 313 -4.99 -3.98 -9.81
CA ASN A 313 -4.15 -3.59 -8.68
C ASN A 313 -2.91 -2.87 -9.19
N LEU A 314 -2.64 -1.70 -8.63
CA LEU A 314 -1.55 -0.82 -9.05
C LEU A 314 -0.62 -0.54 -7.88
N ILE A 315 0.69 -0.50 -8.12
CA ILE A 315 1.63 0.05 -7.15
C ILE A 315 1.49 1.56 -7.16
N THR A 316 1.31 2.10 -5.97
CA THR A 316 1.18 3.54 -5.74
C THR A 316 2.56 4.21 -5.70
N PRO A 317 2.67 5.53 -5.87
CA PRO A 317 3.79 6.27 -5.32
C PRO A 317 3.92 5.94 -3.82
N PRO A 318 5.13 5.69 -3.30
CA PRO A 318 5.29 5.45 -1.87
C PRO A 318 4.84 6.65 -1.04
N LYS A 319 4.72 6.45 0.26
CA LYS A 319 4.52 7.55 1.21
C LYS A 319 5.76 7.66 2.10
N ARG A 320 6.20 8.88 2.40
CA ARG A 320 7.21 9.06 3.44
C ARG A 320 6.57 8.83 4.80
N LEU A 321 7.21 8.05 5.67
CA LEU A 321 6.78 7.90 7.05
C LEU A 321 7.53 8.90 7.93
N VAL A 322 6.78 9.64 8.72
CA VAL A 322 7.31 10.61 9.67
C VAL A 322 6.73 10.40 11.05
N ARG A 323 7.54 10.61 12.08
CA ARG A 323 7.11 10.63 13.48
C ARG A 323 6.83 12.07 13.88
N THR A 324 5.67 12.33 14.47
CA THR A 324 5.35 13.64 15.09
C THR A 324 6.01 13.77 16.45
N ASP A 325 6.07 15.00 16.99
CA ASP A 325 6.58 15.26 18.34
C ASP A 325 5.78 14.51 19.42
N SER A 326 4.49 14.26 19.18
CA SER A 326 3.62 13.48 20.07
C SER A 326 3.78 11.95 19.92
N GLY A 327 4.70 11.49 19.08
CA GLY A 327 4.97 10.06 18.87
C GLY A 327 4.04 9.37 17.86
N LEU A 328 3.16 10.10 17.19
CA LEU A 328 2.28 9.52 16.17
C LEU A 328 3.07 9.26 14.88
N LEU A 329 2.85 8.11 14.26
CA LEU A 329 3.39 7.82 12.93
C LEU A 329 2.41 8.34 11.86
N ARG A 330 2.93 9.05 10.85
CA ARG A 330 2.14 9.64 9.77
C ARG A 330 2.72 9.28 8.41
N ALA A 331 1.83 9.03 7.47
CA ALA A 331 2.16 8.95 6.05
C ALA A 331 2.02 10.35 5.43
N VAL A 332 3.08 10.84 4.80
CA VAL A 332 3.09 12.13 4.10
C VAL A 332 3.43 11.91 2.63
N THR A 333 3.10 12.88 1.80
CA THR A 333 3.35 12.83 0.34
C THR A 333 4.82 12.51 0.05
N PHE A 334 5.05 11.66 -0.94
CA PHE A 334 6.38 11.34 -1.42
C PHE A 334 6.97 12.52 -2.21
N GLU A 335 8.10 13.01 -1.76
CA GLU A 335 8.77 14.18 -2.34
C GLU A 335 9.29 13.97 -3.77
N GLY A 336 9.41 12.71 -4.23
CA GLY A 336 9.80 12.41 -5.62
C GLY A 336 8.81 12.95 -6.65
N ILE A 337 7.57 13.23 -6.26
CA ILE A 337 6.57 13.86 -7.12
C ILE A 337 7.00 15.29 -7.52
N ASP A 338 7.80 15.97 -6.70
CA ASP A 338 8.28 17.34 -6.97
C ASP A 338 9.11 17.44 -8.25
N ALA A 339 9.79 16.37 -8.65
CA ALA A 339 10.55 16.33 -9.90
C ALA A 339 9.65 16.46 -11.16
N HIS A 340 8.36 16.18 -11.01
CA HIS A 340 7.38 16.29 -12.09
C HIS A 340 6.69 17.66 -12.16
N LEU A 341 6.97 18.58 -11.24
CA LEU A 341 6.43 19.94 -11.27
C LEU A 341 6.89 20.68 -12.53
N ARG A 342 5.98 21.42 -13.15
CA ARG A 342 6.23 22.19 -14.37
C ARG A 342 5.82 23.65 -14.17
N GLN A 343 4.71 24.05 -14.69
CA GLN A 343 4.25 25.42 -14.73
C GLN A 343 3.33 25.74 -13.56
N THR A 344 3.50 26.90 -12.95
CA THR A 344 2.50 27.49 -12.04
C THR A 344 1.33 28.03 -12.86
N VAL A 345 0.12 27.71 -12.42
CA VAL A 345 -1.14 28.17 -13.01
C VAL A 345 -1.60 29.43 -12.30
N ASP A 346 -2.11 30.40 -13.06
CA ASP A 346 -2.69 31.62 -12.51
C ASP A 346 -4.01 31.30 -11.80
N THR A 347 -4.07 31.58 -10.51
CA THR A 347 -5.25 31.33 -9.66
C THR A 347 -6.13 32.56 -9.45
N ARG A 348 -5.83 33.70 -10.11
CA ARG A 348 -6.63 34.93 -10.02
C ARG A 348 -7.92 34.86 -10.83
N CYS A 349 -7.97 34.06 -11.90
CA CYS A 349 -9.15 33.84 -12.71
C CYS A 349 -9.98 32.69 -12.14
N ILE A 350 -10.92 33.01 -11.28
CA ILE A 350 -11.88 32.09 -10.69
C ILE A 350 -13.30 32.64 -10.90
N HIS A 351 -14.24 31.79 -11.24
CA HIS A 351 -15.64 32.17 -11.46
C HIS A 351 -16.62 31.16 -10.86
N SER A 352 -17.86 31.59 -10.62
CA SER A 352 -18.92 30.69 -10.17
C SER A 352 -19.42 29.84 -11.31
N LEU A 353 -19.57 28.54 -11.08
CA LEU A 353 -19.97 27.56 -12.09
C LEU A 353 -21.48 27.65 -12.41
N ILE A 354 -22.32 28.05 -11.44
CA ILE A 354 -23.77 28.13 -11.59
C ILE A 354 -24.16 29.60 -11.64
N GLU A 355 -24.54 30.08 -12.81
CA GLU A 355 -24.76 31.51 -13.06
C GLU A 355 -26.09 32.03 -12.51
N ASP A 356 -27.15 31.21 -12.46
CA ASP A 356 -28.53 31.70 -12.26
C ASP A 356 -29.21 31.26 -10.96
N VAL A 357 -28.46 30.82 -9.97
CA VAL A 357 -29.09 30.32 -8.74
C VAL A 357 -28.89 31.26 -7.56
N GLY A 358 -29.84 32.13 -7.37
CA GLY A 358 -30.26 32.71 -6.10
C GLY A 358 -29.18 33.31 -5.20
N PRO A 359 -29.56 33.77 -4.03
CA PRO A 359 -28.95 34.92 -3.41
C PRO A 359 -27.51 34.72 -2.94
N GLN A 360 -26.70 35.73 -3.27
CA GLN A 360 -25.48 36.10 -2.59
C GLN A 360 -24.37 35.05 -2.67
N VAL A 361 -23.88 34.88 -3.88
CA VAL A 361 -22.57 34.31 -4.16
C VAL A 361 -21.59 35.46 -4.28
N GLU A 362 -20.54 35.49 -3.47
CA GLU A 362 -19.52 36.52 -3.53
C GLU A 362 -18.15 35.89 -3.70
N ILE A 363 -17.37 36.47 -4.62
CA ILE A 363 -15.94 36.20 -4.80
C ILE A 363 -15.22 37.49 -4.46
N CYS A 364 -14.49 37.52 -3.35
CA CYS A 364 -13.64 38.64 -2.99
C CYS A 364 -12.18 38.19 -3.13
N GLN A 365 -11.45 38.88 -3.99
CA GLN A 365 -9.99 38.75 -4.07
C GLN A 365 -9.39 39.77 -3.10
N ALA A 366 -8.67 39.27 -2.09
CA ALA A 366 -7.94 40.12 -1.17
C ALA A 366 -6.55 40.45 -1.74
N ASP A 367 -5.90 41.44 -1.14
CA ASP A 367 -4.47 41.74 -1.41
C ASP A 367 -3.64 40.46 -1.09
N GLU A 368 -2.62 40.17 -1.87
CA GLU A 368 -1.72 38.99 -1.76
C GLU A 368 -2.24 37.66 -2.38
N GLY A 369 -3.35 37.66 -3.12
CA GLY A 369 -3.85 36.45 -3.82
C GLY A 369 -4.74 35.55 -2.98
N ASP A 370 -5.16 36.00 -1.81
CA ASP A 370 -6.17 35.33 -1.00
C ASP A 370 -7.55 35.43 -1.66
N LEU A 371 -8.35 34.36 -1.53
CA LEU A 371 -9.72 34.27 -2.06
C LEU A 371 -10.71 34.09 -0.91
N GLU A 372 -11.71 34.96 -0.83
CA GLU A 372 -12.90 34.74 0.00
C GLU A 372 -14.08 34.34 -0.89
N LEU A 373 -14.63 33.17 -0.64
CA LEU A 373 -15.73 32.59 -1.38
C LEU A 373 -16.93 32.43 -0.46
N THR A 374 -18.08 32.92 -0.91
CA THR A 374 -19.32 32.86 -0.13
C THR A 374 -20.44 32.24 -0.94
N CYS A 375 -21.17 31.30 -0.33
CA CYS A 375 -22.46 30.79 -0.81
C CYS A 375 -23.41 30.74 0.39
N GLN A 376 -24.35 31.69 0.46
CA GLN A 376 -25.22 31.83 1.66
C GLN A 376 -26.28 30.75 1.75
N SER A 377 -26.70 30.17 0.65
CA SER A 377 -27.68 29.08 0.62
C SER A 377 -27.52 28.20 -0.60
N GLY A 378 -27.85 26.91 -0.46
CA GLY A 378 -27.73 25.95 -1.55
C GLY A 378 -26.26 25.56 -1.82
N PHE A 379 -25.97 25.25 -3.06
CA PHE A 379 -24.67 24.76 -3.53
C PHE A 379 -24.10 25.71 -4.60
N GLN A 380 -22.82 26.01 -4.52
CA GLN A 380 -22.08 26.69 -5.57
C GLN A 380 -20.65 26.11 -5.67
N ALA A 381 -20.17 25.95 -6.90
CA ALA A 381 -18.78 25.66 -7.18
C ALA A 381 -18.10 26.88 -7.81
N PHE A 382 -16.90 27.17 -7.35
CA PHE A 382 -16.03 28.23 -7.86
C PHE A 382 -14.83 27.54 -8.51
N VAL A 383 -14.66 27.72 -9.81
CA VAL A 383 -13.68 26.99 -10.61
C VAL A 383 -12.65 27.92 -11.22
N PHE A 384 -11.41 27.46 -11.29
CA PHE A 384 -10.35 28.14 -12.05
C PHE A 384 -10.58 27.90 -13.54
N ASP A 385 -10.22 28.89 -14.37
CA ASP A 385 -10.48 28.86 -15.81
C ASP A 385 -9.71 27.74 -16.55
N GLU A 386 -8.61 27.27 -15.98
CA GLU A 386 -7.73 26.31 -16.63
C GLU A 386 -8.22 24.88 -16.53
N LYS A 387 -8.24 24.19 -17.67
CA LYS A 387 -8.43 22.74 -17.73
C LYS A 387 -7.14 22.02 -17.34
N LEU A 388 -7.21 21.12 -16.35
CA LEU A 388 -6.09 20.42 -15.76
C LEU A 388 -6.28 18.91 -15.85
N ASP A 389 -5.22 18.19 -16.19
CA ASP A 389 -5.12 16.72 -16.19
C ASP A 389 -4.25 16.22 -15.03
N HIS A 390 -3.02 16.75 -14.92
CA HIS A 390 -2.05 16.41 -13.89
C HIS A 390 -1.64 17.68 -13.16
N PHE A 391 -1.88 17.72 -11.86
CA PHE A 391 -1.64 18.92 -11.08
C PHE A 391 -1.38 18.63 -9.60
N ARG A 392 -0.77 19.61 -8.93
CA ARG A 392 -0.73 19.76 -7.49
C ARG A 392 -1.38 21.09 -7.11
N PHE A 393 -2.38 21.02 -6.26
CA PHE A 393 -3.02 22.16 -5.62
C PHE A 393 -2.69 22.18 -4.14
N GLN A 394 -2.34 23.35 -3.62
CA GLN A 394 -2.08 23.57 -2.20
C GLN A 394 -2.73 24.89 -1.79
N ALA A 395 -3.32 24.92 -0.60
CA ALA A 395 -3.87 26.12 0.00
C ALA A 395 -4.04 25.93 1.51
N LYS A 396 -4.08 27.03 2.25
CA LYS A 396 -4.66 27.07 3.58
C LYS A 396 -6.16 27.36 3.43
N LEU A 397 -7.00 26.48 3.94
CA LEU A 397 -8.45 26.57 3.87
C LEU A 397 -9.01 26.87 5.26
N GLU A 398 -9.80 27.95 5.39
CA GLU A 398 -10.46 28.36 6.62
C GLU A 398 -11.97 28.45 6.37
N THR A 399 -12.77 27.72 7.16
CA THR A 399 -14.22 27.74 7.05
C THR A 399 -14.83 28.66 8.10
N GLN A 400 -15.85 29.41 7.71
CA GLN A 400 -16.65 30.24 8.61
C GLN A 400 -18.10 29.74 8.60
N GLY A 401 -18.65 29.48 9.79
CA GLY A 401 -20.02 29.00 9.94
C GLY A 401 -20.12 27.47 9.98
N VAL A 402 -21.35 26.98 9.77
CA VAL A 402 -21.70 25.55 9.93
C VAL A 402 -21.93 24.83 8.59
N GLY A 403 -21.69 25.50 7.50
CA GLY A 403 -21.88 24.94 6.15
C GLY A 403 -20.81 23.90 5.80
N LYS A 404 -20.94 23.29 4.64
CA LYS A 404 -19.99 22.32 4.09
C LYS A 404 -19.16 22.94 3.00
N CYS A 405 -17.93 22.49 2.89
CA CYS A 405 -17.06 22.83 1.78
C CYS A 405 -16.40 21.58 1.20
N GLY A 406 -15.77 21.76 0.06
CA GLY A 406 -15.00 20.72 -0.58
C GLY A 406 -14.29 21.20 -1.82
N MET A 407 -13.72 20.27 -2.56
CA MET A 407 -13.05 20.54 -3.82
C MET A 407 -13.72 19.78 -4.95
N VAL A 408 -13.74 20.38 -6.12
CA VAL A 408 -14.11 19.72 -7.38
C VAL A 408 -12.89 19.71 -8.28
N PHE A 409 -12.67 18.62 -9.02
CA PHE A 409 -11.54 18.55 -9.93
C PHE A 409 -11.80 17.59 -11.07
N ARG A 410 -11.07 17.79 -12.18
CA ARG A 410 -11.35 17.16 -13.46
C ARG A 410 -12.84 17.29 -13.79
N LEU A 411 -13.39 18.44 -13.47
CA LEU A 411 -14.78 18.75 -13.62
C LEU A 411 -15.06 19.25 -15.05
N ASP A 412 -16.04 18.66 -15.70
CA ASP A 412 -16.62 19.23 -16.92
C ASP A 412 -17.58 20.37 -16.53
N PRO A 413 -17.34 21.62 -16.96
CA PRO A 413 -18.16 22.75 -16.54
C PRO A 413 -19.59 22.73 -17.11
N VAL A 414 -19.85 21.98 -18.19
CA VAL A 414 -21.15 21.90 -18.84
C VAL A 414 -22.00 20.79 -18.22
N THR A 415 -21.48 19.56 -18.18
CA THR A 415 -22.20 18.41 -17.63
C THR A 415 -22.12 18.34 -16.11
N ARG A 416 -21.09 18.99 -15.52
CA ARG A 416 -20.74 18.95 -14.09
C ARG A 416 -20.27 17.57 -13.63
N ASP A 417 -19.91 16.72 -14.57
CA ASP A 417 -19.30 15.44 -14.28
C ASP A 417 -17.86 15.63 -13.77
N GLY A 418 -17.46 14.91 -12.76
CA GLY A 418 -16.12 15.05 -12.20
C GLY A 418 -15.97 14.44 -10.81
N TYR A 419 -14.86 14.75 -10.17
CA TYR A 419 -14.60 14.33 -8.80
C TYR A 419 -15.03 15.42 -7.82
N TYR A 420 -15.70 14.98 -6.74
CA TYR A 420 -16.18 15.81 -5.64
C TYR A 420 -15.57 15.31 -4.34
N LEU A 421 -14.69 16.11 -3.76
CA LEU A 421 -14.05 15.86 -2.46
C LEU A 421 -14.76 16.69 -1.40
N SER A 422 -15.59 16.06 -0.59
CA SER A 422 -16.28 16.68 0.55
C SER A 422 -15.38 16.73 1.77
N LEU A 423 -15.34 17.87 2.44
CA LEU A 423 -14.55 18.11 3.64
C LEU A 423 -15.44 18.54 4.80
N ASP A 424 -15.30 17.86 5.93
CA ASP A 424 -15.84 18.29 7.23
C ASP A 424 -14.65 18.51 8.18
N LEU A 425 -14.18 19.75 8.24
CA LEU A 425 -13.00 20.11 9.04
C LEU A 425 -13.25 20.01 10.53
N LEU A 426 -14.51 20.17 10.97
CA LEU A 426 -14.87 20.05 12.37
C LEU A 426 -14.85 18.61 12.88
N LYS A 427 -15.29 17.67 12.02
CA LYS A 427 -15.30 16.24 12.35
C LYS A 427 -14.03 15.51 11.92
N GLY A 428 -13.17 16.14 11.11
CA GLY A 428 -12.00 15.49 10.57
C GLY A 428 -12.35 14.39 9.56
N VAL A 429 -13.18 14.68 8.55
CA VAL A 429 -13.64 13.73 7.54
C VAL A 429 -13.43 14.29 6.13
N ALA A 430 -12.80 13.49 5.28
CA ALA A 430 -12.75 13.71 3.83
C ALA A 430 -13.42 12.54 3.11
N GLN A 431 -14.26 12.84 2.11
CA GLN A 431 -14.90 11.82 1.30
C GLN A 431 -14.83 12.20 -0.18
N LEU A 432 -14.18 11.34 -0.96
CA LEU A 432 -14.07 11.50 -2.41
C LEU A 432 -15.17 10.70 -3.11
N ARG A 433 -15.79 11.33 -4.08
CA ARG A 433 -16.87 10.76 -4.91
C ARG A 433 -16.61 11.08 -6.38
N ALA A 434 -16.98 10.16 -7.25
CA ALA A 434 -17.16 10.44 -8.66
C ALA A 434 -18.64 10.71 -8.91
N TRP A 435 -18.92 11.79 -9.61
CA TRP A 435 -20.27 12.19 -9.97
C TRP A 435 -20.35 12.42 -11.46
N GLY A 436 -21.27 11.77 -12.15
CA GLY A 436 -21.43 11.90 -13.59
C GLY A 436 -22.77 11.42 -14.09
N THR A 437 -23.10 11.88 -15.28
CA THR A 437 -24.23 11.39 -16.04
C THR A 437 -23.81 10.14 -16.79
N GLY A 438 -24.19 8.95 -16.30
CA GLY A 438 -24.01 7.72 -17.06
C GLY A 438 -24.91 7.72 -18.29
N ALA A 439 -24.34 7.64 -19.47
CA ALA A 439 -25.09 7.32 -20.68
C ALA A 439 -25.42 5.83 -20.66
N ASP A 440 -26.59 5.46 -20.16
CA ASP A 440 -27.06 4.07 -20.17
C ASP A 440 -27.82 3.70 -21.44
N GLY A 441 -27.80 4.41 -22.46
CA GLY A 441 -28.51 4.15 -23.73
C GLY A 441 -30.05 4.13 -23.65
N SER A 442 -30.62 4.28 -22.46
CA SER A 442 -32.09 4.36 -22.25
C SER A 442 -32.65 5.76 -22.46
N GLY A 443 -31.78 6.75 -22.57
CA GLY A 443 -32.15 8.16 -22.68
C GLY A 443 -32.56 8.79 -21.34
N GLU A 444 -32.60 8.06 -20.27
CA GLU A 444 -32.74 8.59 -18.91
C GLU A 444 -31.36 8.89 -18.33
N HIS A 445 -31.02 10.18 -18.24
CA HIS A 445 -29.82 10.64 -17.59
C HIS A 445 -29.95 10.47 -16.07
N MET A 446 -29.70 9.26 -15.58
CA MET A 446 -29.58 9.03 -14.15
C MET A 446 -28.21 9.48 -13.68
N MET A 447 -28.16 10.40 -12.71
CA MET A 447 -26.92 10.77 -12.05
C MET A 447 -26.30 9.55 -11.36
N GLN A 448 -25.16 9.11 -11.86
CA GLN A 448 -24.37 8.06 -11.24
C GLN A 448 -23.45 8.67 -10.19
N PHE A 449 -23.62 8.20 -8.99
CA PHE A 449 -22.86 8.62 -7.82
C PHE A 449 -22.07 7.42 -7.29
N ALA A 450 -20.75 7.52 -7.29
CA ALA A 450 -19.89 6.49 -6.73
C ALA A 450 -19.05 7.07 -5.59
N SER A 451 -19.21 6.49 -4.39
CA SER A 451 -18.29 6.75 -3.28
C SER A 451 -16.98 6.00 -3.54
N LEU A 452 -15.88 6.72 -3.64
CA LEU A 452 -14.57 6.15 -3.97
C LEU A 452 -13.76 5.81 -2.72
N GLN A 453 -13.56 6.80 -1.85
CA GLN A 453 -12.81 6.61 -0.62
C GLN A 453 -13.24 7.63 0.44
N ALA A 454 -13.18 7.22 1.70
CA ALA A 454 -13.33 8.11 2.85
C ALA A 454 -12.13 7.98 3.78
N GLY A 455 -11.65 9.12 4.27
CA GLY A 455 -10.56 9.20 5.23
C GLY A 455 -10.97 10.03 6.44
N PHE A 456 -10.32 9.75 7.56
CA PHE A 456 -10.56 10.40 8.84
C PHE A 456 -9.23 10.89 9.41
N TRP A 457 -9.28 12.03 10.10
CA TRP A 457 -8.15 12.52 10.88
C TRP A 457 -8.65 13.14 12.18
N PHE A 458 -7.78 13.18 13.15
CA PHE A 458 -8.05 13.93 14.36
C PHE A 458 -7.60 15.38 14.14
N SER A 459 -8.54 16.33 14.23
CA SER A 459 -8.26 17.75 14.05
C SER A 459 -8.13 18.43 15.41
N GLU A 460 -6.99 19.08 15.62
CA GLU A 460 -6.77 19.93 16.80
C GLU A 460 -7.25 21.37 16.53
N ASP A 461 -7.26 21.78 15.25
CA ASP A 461 -7.63 23.13 14.82
C ASP A 461 -8.97 23.09 14.06
N HIS A 462 -10.03 23.44 14.74
CA HIS A 462 -11.39 23.35 14.23
C HIS A 462 -11.67 24.47 13.22
N GLY A 463 -11.78 24.12 11.96
CA GLY A 463 -12.20 25.01 10.87
C GLY A 463 -11.08 25.58 10.02
N SER A 464 -9.80 25.30 10.31
CA SER A 464 -8.65 25.68 9.48
C SER A 464 -7.76 24.48 9.18
N ALA A 465 -7.26 24.35 7.96
CA ALA A 465 -6.32 23.32 7.58
C ALA A 465 -5.48 23.71 6.35
N GLU A 466 -4.24 23.26 6.31
CA GLU A 466 -3.46 23.21 5.08
C GLU A 466 -3.92 22.00 4.26
N VAL A 467 -4.35 22.21 3.04
CA VAL A 467 -4.83 21.18 2.14
C VAL A 467 -3.89 21.01 0.96
N GLN A 468 -3.68 19.76 0.55
CA GLN A 468 -3.00 19.46 -0.70
C GLN A 468 -3.79 18.39 -1.47
N LEU A 469 -4.02 18.65 -2.76
CA LEU A 469 -4.60 17.69 -3.68
C LEU A 469 -3.63 17.45 -4.84
N ILE A 470 -3.32 16.19 -5.09
CA ILE A 470 -2.50 15.75 -6.22
C ILE A 470 -3.36 14.86 -7.11
N ALA A 471 -3.39 15.17 -8.40
CA ALA A 471 -3.89 14.30 -9.45
C ALA A 471 -2.75 14.03 -10.45
N PHE A 472 -2.32 12.77 -10.56
CA PHE A 472 -1.17 12.37 -11.35
C PHE A 472 -1.43 11.05 -12.08
N GLY A 473 -1.81 11.12 -13.36
CA GLY A 473 -2.40 9.99 -14.06
C GLY A 473 -3.71 9.57 -13.42
N SER A 474 -3.85 8.29 -13.13
CA SER A 474 -4.99 7.77 -12.34
C SER A 474 -4.81 7.93 -10.82
N TYR A 475 -3.64 8.32 -10.36
CA TYR A 475 -3.37 8.54 -8.95
C TYR A 475 -4.01 9.81 -8.43
N ILE A 476 -4.72 9.70 -7.31
CA ILE A 476 -5.33 10.82 -6.58
C ILE A 476 -4.86 10.72 -5.13
N GLU A 477 -4.33 11.81 -4.60
CA GLU A 477 -3.91 11.93 -3.20
C GLU A 477 -4.43 13.23 -2.60
N PHE A 478 -4.98 13.14 -1.41
CA PHE A 478 -5.39 14.31 -0.64
C PHE A 478 -4.75 14.28 0.75
N SER A 479 -4.16 15.40 1.13
CA SER A 479 -3.49 15.58 2.43
C SER A 479 -4.08 16.75 3.21
N ILE A 480 -4.12 16.58 4.53
CA ILE A 480 -4.48 17.61 5.51
C ILE A 480 -3.29 17.81 6.46
N ASN A 481 -2.82 19.04 6.60
CA ASN A 481 -1.71 19.41 7.47
C ASN A 481 -0.49 18.48 7.25
N GLY A 482 -0.17 18.22 5.97
CA GLY A 482 0.90 17.33 5.53
C GLY A 482 0.59 15.84 5.61
N ARG A 483 -0.43 15.40 6.34
CA ARG A 483 -0.82 13.99 6.45
C ARG A 483 -1.66 13.54 5.25
N VAL A 484 -1.30 12.43 4.62
CA VAL A 484 -2.12 11.78 3.59
C VAL A 484 -3.38 11.18 4.24
N VAL A 485 -4.54 11.64 3.81
CA VAL A 485 -5.85 11.19 4.30
C VAL A 485 -6.55 10.31 3.27
N LEU A 486 -6.44 10.66 1.98
CA LEU A 486 -6.94 9.84 0.87
C LEU A 486 -5.79 9.52 -0.08
N SER A 487 -5.79 8.29 -0.57
CA SER A 487 -4.83 7.83 -1.58
C SER A 487 -5.48 6.67 -2.35
N LEU A 488 -5.73 6.87 -3.65
CA LEU A 488 -6.42 5.90 -4.49
C LEU A 488 -6.05 6.06 -5.96
N ALA A 489 -6.51 5.14 -6.79
CA ALA A 489 -6.48 5.26 -8.24
C ALA A 489 -7.90 5.25 -8.81
N ASP A 490 -8.18 6.18 -9.72
CA ASP A 490 -9.41 6.22 -10.49
C ASP A 490 -9.18 6.87 -11.86
N GLN A 491 -9.86 6.38 -12.90
CA GLN A 491 -9.67 6.80 -14.29
C GLN A 491 -10.96 7.29 -14.96
N ARG A 492 -12.02 7.56 -14.20
CA ARG A 492 -13.31 7.95 -14.76
C ARG A 492 -13.25 9.29 -15.47
N PHE A 493 -12.46 10.22 -14.93
CA PHE A 493 -12.29 11.55 -15.50
C PHE A 493 -10.80 11.84 -15.65
N ASP A 494 -10.38 12.21 -16.86
CA ASP A 494 -8.96 12.42 -17.18
C ASP A 494 -8.53 13.87 -17.00
N ALA A 495 -9.39 14.83 -17.33
CA ALA A 495 -9.07 16.26 -17.27
C ALA A 495 -10.34 17.11 -17.13
N GLY A 496 -10.20 18.30 -16.55
CA GLY A 496 -11.27 19.27 -16.36
C GLY A 496 -10.86 20.40 -15.44
N ASN A 497 -11.82 21.22 -15.03
CA ASN A 497 -11.56 22.33 -14.13
C ASN A 497 -11.33 21.85 -12.69
N LEU A 498 -10.52 22.62 -11.98
CA LEU A 498 -10.34 22.51 -10.52
C LEU A 498 -11.06 23.66 -9.85
N GLY A 499 -11.63 23.42 -8.68
CA GLY A 499 -12.27 24.48 -7.90
C GLY A 499 -12.62 24.07 -6.49
N VAL A 500 -13.30 24.98 -5.80
CA VAL A 500 -13.84 24.80 -4.45
C VAL A 500 -15.35 24.90 -4.52
N TYR A 501 -16.07 24.02 -3.84
CA TYR A 501 -17.50 24.13 -3.71
C TYR A 501 -17.94 24.41 -2.28
N LEU A 502 -19.07 25.09 -2.13
CA LEU A 502 -19.67 25.46 -0.86
C LEU A 502 -21.13 25.04 -0.83
N GLU A 503 -21.57 24.56 0.34
CA GLU A 503 -22.98 24.34 0.68
C GLU A 503 -23.32 25.22 1.89
N ALA A 504 -23.99 26.36 1.65
CA ALA A 504 -24.36 27.32 2.68
C ALA A 504 -23.17 27.68 3.61
N ALA A 505 -22.05 28.05 3.04
CA ALA A 505 -20.80 28.27 3.75
C ALA A 505 -20.04 29.49 3.23
N LYS A 506 -19.10 29.97 4.03
CA LYS A 506 -18.06 30.92 3.65
C LYS A 506 -16.68 30.31 3.90
N VAL A 507 -15.79 30.44 2.92
CA VAL A 507 -14.43 29.88 2.96
C VAL A 507 -13.42 30.95 2.56
N ARG A 508 -12.30 31.03 3.27
CA ARG A 508 -11.11 31.75 2.87
C ARG A 508 -10.03 30.77 2.45
N LEU A 509 -9.45 30.99 1.29
CA LEU A 509 -8.27 30.32 0.78
C LEU A 509 -7.11 31.32 0.80
N SER A 510 -6.03 30.94 1.46
CA SER A 510 -4.76 31.68 1.46
C SER A 510 -3.61 30.77 1.03
N ASN A 511 -2.49 31.37 0.63
CA ASN A 511 -1.33 30.63 0.13
C ASN A 511 -1.69 29.66 -1.01
N VAL A 512 -2.49 30.11 -1.96
CA VAL A 512 -3.00 29.27 -3.06
C VAL A 512 -1.87 29.04 -4.07
N HIS A 513 -1.49 27.77 -4.24
CA HIS A 513 -0.52 27.34 -5.22
C HIS A 513 -1.11 26.24 -6.10
N LEU A 514 -1.18 26.49 -7.40
CA LEU A 514 -1.63 25.52 -8.39
C LEU A 514 -0.53 25.31 -9.43
N GLN A 515 -0.09 24.08 -9.59
CA GLN A 515 1.03 23.72 -10.46
C GLN A 515 0.66 22.53 -11.34
N ARG A 516 1.00 22.59 -12.62
CA ARG A 516 0.92 21.44 -13.52
C ARG A 516 2.01 20.43 -13.22
N LEU A 517 1.71 19.16 -13.34
CA LEU A 517 2.68 18.07 -13.30
C LEU A 517 2.90 17.52 -14.71
N ALA A 518 4.09 17.01 -15.00
CA ALA A 518 4.35 16.27 -16.23
C ALA A 518 3.51 15.00 -16.27
N SER A 519 3.10 14.58 -17.46
CA SER A 519 2.41 13.29 -17.61
C SER A 519 3.30 12.15 -17.11
N PRO A 520 2.77 11.18 -16.36
CA PRO A 520 3.53 10.00 -15.94
C PRO A 520 3.98 9.11 -17.10
N ARG A 521 3.46 9.33 -18.32
CA ARG A 521 3.84 8.60 -19.55
C ARG A 521 4.95 9.27 -20.35
N GLN A 522 5.37 10.46 -20.00
CA GLN A 522 6.53 11.14 -20.61
C GLN A 522 7.81 10.70 -19.88
N THR A 523 8.16 9.44 -19.99
CA THR A 523 9.55 9.03 -19.83
C THR A 523 10.28 9.44 -21.12
N ASP A 524 11.32 10.23 -20.98
CA ASP A 524 12.21 10.57 -22.07
C ASP A 524 12.70 9.28 -22.74
N ASP A 525 12.29 9.06 -24.00
CA ASP A 525 12.79 8.00 -24.87
C ASP A 525 14.32 8.12 -25.16
N HIS A 526 15.00 9.03 -24.46
CA HIS A 526 16.41 9.33 -24.67
C HIS A 526 17.41 8.45 -23.88
N LEU A 527 16.93 7.45 -23.12
CA LEU A 527 17.83 6.51 -22.41
C LEU A 527 18.00 5.15 -23.09
N VAL A 528 17.63 5.03 -24.38
CA VAL A 528 17.86 3.81 -25.18
C VAL A 528 18.85 4.11 -26.32
N SER A 529 20.01 4.62 -26.01
CA SER A 529 21.18 4.56 -26.89
C SER A 529 22.46 4.74 -26.08
N GLY A 530 23.00 3.62 -25.64
CA GLY A 530 24.28 3.54 -24.95
C GLY A 530 24.57 2.11 -24.61
#